data_0d415577787fa6e021b1dab1bd19902c
#
_entry.id   0d415577787fa6e021b1dab1bd19902c
#
_cell.length_a   1.000
_cell.length_b   1.000
_cell.length_c   1.000
_cell.angle_alpha   90.00
_cell.angle_beta   90.00
_cell.angle_gamma   90.00
#
_symmetry.space_group_name_H-M   'P 1'
#
loop_
_entity.id
_entity.type
_entity.pdbx_description
1 polymer ?
#
loop_
_entity_poly.entity_id
_entity_poly.type
_entity_poly.pdbx_seq_one_letter_code
_entity_poly.pdbx_strand_id
1 'polypeptide(L)'
;MPELEILKNDYRPADEPQLPAIVVESPATATIPAVIADAGPNASERFFTFFTDTIRNPNTRAAYYRNARRFFHWCEGRRLALERIKSYHVSAYIEELGQSHSAPSVKQHLATIRMLFDWLILGQVVEINPAAAVRGPKHVVKKGKTPILNAAMARQLLDGIGDGDLVRLRDRAVISVCLFSFARIEAALGMDVGDYYPNGKWWWFRLREKGGKDHEMPAHHTAESYVDAYIQAAGIADQKRDPLFRSAVGKSKMLSDRRMTRHAALKMIQWRALEAGVNTPVCCHSFRATGITNYLSKGGTLEKA
;
A
#
# COMPACT_ATOMS: atom_id res chain seq x y z
N MET A 1 -45.75 -19.37 14.71
CA MET A 1 -44.48 -18.61 14.71
C MET A 1 -43.39 -19.60 14.39
N PRO A 2 -42.87 -19.67 13.16
CA PRO A 2 -41.73 -20.54 12.85
C PRO A 2 -40.43 -19.79 13.15
N GLU A 3 -39.53 -20.47 13.84
CA GLU A 3 -38.16 -20.06 14.17
C GLU A 3 -37.36 -19.84 12.91
N LEU A 4 -36.69 -18.69 12.84
CA LEU A 4 -35.70 -18.38 11.83
C LEU A 4 -34.40 -19.11 12.20
N GLU A 5 -34.15 -20.23 11.55
CA GLU A 5 -32.83 -20.88 11.51
C GLU A 5 -31.84 -19.93 10.85
N ILE A 6 -30.89 -19.44 11.63
CA ILE A 6 -29.76 -18.68 11.16
C ILE A 6 -28.82 -19.66 10.43
N LEU A 7 -28.90 -19.69 9.11
CA LEU A 7 -27.91 -20.35 8.26
C LEU A 7 -26.54 -19.71 8.53
N LYS A 8 -25.71 -20.40 9.28
CA LYS A 8 -24.26 -20.15 9.36
C LYS A 8 -23.69 -20.38 7.97
N ASN A 9 -23.46 -19.31 7.26
CA ASN A 9 -22.80 -19.35 5.97
C ASN A 9 -21.30 -19.62 6.20
N ASP A 10 -20.90 -20.91 6.15
CA ASP A 10 -19.52 -21.37 6.09
C ASP A 10 -18.94 -21.04 4.69
N TYR A 11 -18.81 -19.76 4.39
CA TYR A 11 -18.04 -19.32 3.25
C TYR A 11 -16.55 -19.48 3.59
N ARG A 12 -15.96 -20.62 3.26
CA ARG A 12 -14.51 -20.79 3.06
C ARG A 12 -14.23 -20.36 1.62
N PRO A 13 -13.52 -19.24 1.38
CA PRO A 13 -13.00 -18.99 0.06
C PRO A 13 -11.97 -20.08 -0.24
N ALA A 14 -12.21 -20.84 -1.31
CA ALA A 14 -11.27 -21.78 -1.86
C ALA A 14 -9.98 -21.01 -2.23
N ASP A 15 -8.85 -21.47 -1.70
CA ASP A 15 -7.47 -21.21 -2.13
C ASP A 15 -7.13 -19.80 -2.66
N GLU A 16 -7.30 -18.76 -1.83
CA GLU A 16 -6.43 -17.60 -1.96
C GLU A 16 -5.03 -17.99 -1.45
N PRO A 17 -3.98 -17.85 -2.28
CA PRO A 17 -2.62 -18.03 -1.79
C PRO A 17 -2.44 -17.03 -0.64
N GLN A 18 -2.25 -17.55 0.57
CA GLN A 18 -1.92 -16.76 1.75
C GLN A 18 -0.68 -15.93 1.40
N LEU A 19 -0.89 -14.64 1.13
CA LEU A 19 0.21 -13.70 1.10
C LEU A 19 0.84 -13.76 2.49
N PRO A 20 2.12 -14.19 2.61
CA PRO A 20 2.77 -14.26 3.89
C PRO A 20 2.65 -12.89 4.57
N ALA A 21 2.29 -12.89 5.85
CA ALA A 21 2.22 -11.68 6.65
C ALA A 21 3.46 -10.85 6.37
N ILE A 22 3.26 -9.59 5.94
CA ILE A 22 4.35 -8.66 5.72
C ILE A 22 4.87 -8.29 7.12
N VAL A 23 5.74 -9.13 7.65
CA VAL A 23 6.65 -8.72 8.72
C VAL A 23 7.60 -7.74 8.03
N VAL A 24 7.48 -6.46 8.31
CA VAL A 24 8.49 -5.46 7.96
C VAL A 24 9.69 -5.81 8.83
N GLU A 25 10.54 -6.71 8.32
CA GLU A 25 11.84 -6.96 8.94
C GLU A 25 12.59 -5.64 8.97
N SER A 26 12.88 -5.17 10.17
CA SER A 26 13.79 -4.05 10.38
C SER A 26 15.13 -4.36 9.67
N PRO A 27 15.86 -3.38 9.13
CA PRO A 27 17.18 -3.61 8.53
C PRO A 27 18.16 -4.40 9.40
N ALA A 28 17.93 -4.45 10.72
CA ALA A 28 18.73 -5.20 11.69
C ALA A 28 18.60 -6.73 11.58
N THR A 29 17.63 -7.27 10.83
CA THR A 29 17.43 -8.72 10.62
C THR A 29 17.63 -9.15 9.17
N ALA A 30 18.22 -8.28 8.32
CA ALA A 30 18.49 -8.60 6.93
C ALA A 30 19.60 -9.68 6.84
N THR A 31 19.25 -10.87 6.38
CA THR A 31 20.20 -11.94 6.13
C THR A 31 20.77 -11.83 4.72
N ILE A 32 22.10 -11.98 4.59
CA ILE A 32 22.76 -12.04 3.30
C ILE A 32 22.50 -13.41 2.68
N PRO A 33 22.04 -13.51 1.41
CA PRO A 33 21.94 -14.80 0.71
C PRO A 33 23.31 -15.49 0.62
N ALA A 34 23.35 -16.82 0.74
CA ALA A 34 24.59 -17.59 0.72
C ALA A 34 25.40 -17.35 -0.58
N VAL A 35 24.73 -17.26 -1.73
CA VAL A 35 25.37 -16.92 -3.02
C VAL A 35 26.17 -15.60 -2.97
N ILE A 36 25.72 -14.64 -2.20
CA ILE A 36 26.41 -13.35 -2.01
C ILE A 36 27.52 -13.48 -0.96
N ALA A 37 27.25 -14.18 0.16
CA ALA A 37 28.22 -14.36 1.23
C ALA A 37 29.43 -15.16 0.75
N ASP A 38 29.24 -16.22 -0.02
CA ASP A 38 30.26 -17.08 -0.60
C ASP A 38 31.14 -16.36 -1.64
N ALA A 39 30.61 -15.31 -2.27
CA ALA A 39 31.36 -14.45 -3.19
C ALA A 39 32.32 -13.46 -2.47
N GLY A 40 32.31 -13.45 -1.13
CA GLY A 40 33.26 -12.74 -0.29
C GLY A 40 32.76 -11.45 0.35
N PRO A 41 33.62 -10.81 1.16
CA PRO A 41 33.25 -9.64 1.95
C PRO A 41 32.78 -8.43 1.11
N ASN A 42 33.48 -8.18 -0.01
CA ASN A 42 33.11 -7.09 -0.93
C ASN A 42 31.70 -7.28 -1.51
N ALA A 43 31.35 -8.50 -1.90
CA ALA A 43 30.00 -8.81 -2.41
C ALA A 43 28.93 -8.58 -1.33
N SER A 44 29.21 -8.99 -0.10
CA SER A 44 28.33 -8.78 1.06
C SER A 44 28.11 -7.31 1.37
N GLU A 45 29.17 -6.50 1.41
CA GLU A 45 29.09 -5.07 1.62
C GLU A 45 28.28 -4.38 0.52
N ARG A 46 28.57 -4.70 -0.75
CA ARG A 46 27.85 -4.16 -1.91
C ARG A 46 26.37 -4.54 -1.92
N PHE A 47 26.05 -5.75 -1.50
CA PHE A 47 24.64 -6.15 -1.36
C PHE A 47 23.91 -5.29 -0.34
N PHE A 48 24.51 -5.00 0.83
CA PHE A 48 23.90 -4.13 1.83
C PHE A 48 23.78 -2.68 1.35
N THR A 49 24.86 -2.12 0.82
CA THR A 49 24.90 -0.72 0.38
C THR A 49 23.96 -0.46 -0.78
N PHE A 50 23.64 -1.46 -1.61
CA PHE A 50 22.57 -1.33 -2.61
C PHE A 50 21.25 -0.86 -2.00
N PHE A 51 20.82 -1.44 -0.89
CA PHE A 51 19.55 -1.10 -0.27
C PHE A 51 19.61 0.18 0.55
N THR A 52 20.74 0.49 1.17
CA THR A 52 20.87 1.68 2.04
C THR A 52 21.14 2.96 1.23
N ASP A 53 22.00 2.89 0.23
CA ASP A 53 22.51 4.05 -0.47
C ASP A 53 21.69 4.38 -1.72
N THR A 54 21.22 3.33 -2.44
CA THR A 54 20.53 3.51 -3.72
C THR A 54 19.02 3.68 -3.55
N ILE A 55 18.41 3.01 -2.55
CA ILE A 55 16.95 2.98 -2.42
C ILE A 55 16.47 3.77 -1.19
N ARG A 56 16.08 5.02 -1.40
CA ARG A 56 15.66 5.94 -0.32
C ARG A 56 14.30 5.57 0.29
N ASN A 57 13.35 5.11 -0.52
CA ASN A 57 12.01 4.81 -0.03
C ASN A 57 11.98 3.45 0.71
N PRO A 58 11.57 3.39 2.00
CA PRO A 58 11.57 2.16 2.79
C PRO A 58 10.71 1.03 2.20
N ASN A 59 9.56 1.36 1.63
CA ASN A 59 8.66 0.37 1.04
C ASN A 59 9.27 -0.24 -0.25
N THR A 60 9.92 0.59 -1.07
CA THR A 60 10.66 0.12 -2.26
C THR A 60 11.84 -0.73 -1.84
N ARG A 61 12.59 -0.31 -0.82
CA ARG A 61 13.72 -1.06 -0.24
C ARG A 61 13.29 -2.45 0.21
N ALA A 62 12.22 -2.54 1.02
CA ALA A 62 11.68 -3.81 1.49
C ALA A 62 11.20 -4.71 0.33
N ALA A 63 10.56 -4.14 -0.70
CA ALA A 63 10.12 -4.89 -1.87
C ALA A 63 11.31 -5.43 -2.68
N TYR A 64 12.33 -4.60 -2.92
CA TYR A 64 13.53 -4.99 -3.66
C TYR A 64 14.36 -6.02 -2.90
N TYR A 65 14.49 -5.86 -1.58
CA TYR A 65 15.16 -6.85 -0.74
C TYR A 65 14.49 -8.23 -0.84
N ARG A 66 13.16 -8.30 -0.73
CA ARG A 66 12.42 -9.57 -0.90
C ARG A 66 12.62 -10.17 -2.28
N ASN A 67 12.59 -9.36 -3.33
CA ASN A 67 12.78 -9.81 -4.70
C ASN A 67 14.20 -10.38 -4.91
N ALA A 68 15.23 -9.67 -4.44
CA ALA A 68 16.62 -10.09 -4.51
C ALA A 68 16.85 -11.40 -3.72
N ARG A 69 16.37 -11.43 -2.48
CA ARG A 69 16.47 -12.64 -1.64
C ARG A 69 15.80 -13.84 -2.29
N ARG A 70 14.63 -13.68 -2.88
CA ARG A 70 13.93 -14.77 -3.58
C ARG A 70 14.72 -15.28 -4.80
N PHE A 71 15.32 -14.37 -5.56
CA PHE A 71 16.16 -14.73 -6.70
C PHE A 71 17.40 -15.52 -6.26
N PHE A 72 18.13 -15.04 -5.26
CA PHE A 72 19.32 -15.76 -4.78
C PHE A 72 18.98 -17.08 -4.11
N HIS A 73 17.88 -17.18 -3.38
CA HIS A 73 17.41 -18.48 -2.87
C HIS A 73 17.10 -19.48 -4.00
N TRP A 74 16.54 -19.01 -5.10
CA TRP A 74 16.37 -19.84 -6.31
C TRP A 74 17.72 -20.28 -6.91
N CYS A 75 18.73 -19.43 -6.89
CA CYS A 75 20.09 -19.76 -7.30
C CYS A 75 20.74 -20.78 -6.36
N GLU A 76 20.58 -20.63 -5.04
CA GLU A 76 21.06 -21.58 -4.01
C GLU A 76 20.51 -22.98 -4.25
N GLY A 77 19.21 -23.10 -4.51
CA GLY A 77 18.59 -24.39 -4.83
C GLY A 77 19.16 -25.07 -6.08
N ARG A 78 19.89 -24.32 -6.91
CA ARG A 78 20.56 -24.80 -8.13
C ARG A 78 22.09 -24.83 -8.01
N ARG A 79 22.61 -24.55 -6.82
CA ARG A 79 24.05 -24.52 -6.51
C ARG A 79 24.85 -23.59 -7.46
N LEU A 80 24.26 -22.45 -7.80
CA LEU A 80 24.87 -21.44 -8.66
C LEU A 80 25.70 -20.48 -7.79
N ALA A 81 26.98 -20.35 -8.09
CA ALA A 81 27.83 -19.29 -7.56
C ALA A 81 27.52 -17.95 -8.29
N LEU A 82 27.78 -16.82 -7.65
CA LEU A 82 27.40 -15.50 -8.14
C LEU A 82 27.97 -15.21 -9.55
N GLU A 83 29.26 -15.50 -9.77
CA GLU A 83 29.96 -15.29 -11.03
C GLU A 83 29.52 -16.23 -12.15
N ARG A 84 28.85 -17.34 -11.80
CA ARG A 84 28.31 -18.33 -12.74
C ARG A 84 26.87 -18.04 -13.17
N ILE A 85 26.24 -17.03 -12.63
CA ILE A 85 24.90 -16.63 -13.03
C ILE A 85 24.96 -16.02 -14.44
N LYS A 86 24.29 -16.66 -15.41
CA LYS A 86 24.22 -16.23 -16.83
C LYS A 86 22.80 -15.80 -17.17
N SER A 87 22.64 -15.14 -18.33
CA SER A 87 21.34 -14.62 -18.79
C SER A 87 20.24 -15.67 -18.88
N TYR A 88 20.57 -16.90 -19.28
CA TYR A 88 19.60 -17.99 -19.35
C TYR A 88 19.11 -18.44 -17.96
N HIS A 89 19.94 -18.32 -16.90
CA HIS A 89 19.49 -18.58 -15.54
C HIS A 89 18.47 -17.53 -15.08
N VAL A 90 18.73 -16.26 -15.38
CA VAL A 90 17.76 -15.20 -15.08
C VAL A 90 16.47 -15.39 -15.89
N SER A 91 16.57 -15.76 -17.17
CA SER A 91 15.39 -16.08 -18.00
C SER A 91 14.58 -17.21 -17.41
N ALA A 92 15.22 -18.32 -17.02
CA ALA A 92 14.54 -19.47 -16.40
C ALA A 92 13.82 -19.09 -15.09
N TYR A 93 14.48 -18.26 -14.23
CA TYR A 93 13.84 -17.73 -13.03
C TYR A 93 12.59 -16.88 -13.35
N ILE A 94 12.67 -16.01 -14.36
CA ILE A 94 11.57 -15.14 -14.77
C ILE A 94 10.40 -15.94 -15.34
N GLU A 95 10.67 -16.98 -16.11
CA GLU A 95 9.64 -17.89 -16.64
C GLU A 95 8.94 -18.67 -15.51
N GLU A 96 9.72 -19.26 -14.59
CA GLU A 96 9.18 -20.01 -13.45
C GLU A 96 8.36 -19.08 -12.53
N LEU A 97 8.86 -17.87 -12.26
CA LEU A 97 8.13 -16.88 -11.49
C LEU A 97 6.81 -16.46 -12.16
N GLY A 98 6.78 -16.42 -13.49
CA GLY A 98 5.60 -16.09 -14.29
C GLY A 98 4.45 -17.10 -14.15
N GLN A 99 4.72 -18.34 -13.73
CA GLN A 99 3.69 -19.35 -13.50
C GLN A 99 2.85 -19.06 -12.25
N SER A 100 3.42 -18.34 -11.26
CA SER A 100 2.77 -18.08 -9.97
C SER A 100 2.53 -16.60 -9.67
N HIS A 101 3.10 -15.67 -10.47
CA HIS A 101 3.03 -14.24 -10.22
C HIS A 101 2.48 -13.47 -11.41
N SER A 102 1.82 -12.33 -11.12
CA SER A 102 1.32 -11.43 -12.17
C SER A 102 2.47 -10.79 -12.97
N ALA A 103 2.24 -10.49 -14.24
CA ALA A 103 3.23 -9.85 -15.10
C ALA A 103 3.85 -8.56 -14.53
N PRO A 104 3.13 -7.65 -13.85
CA PRO A 104 3.74 -6.52 -13.14
C PRO A 104 4.71 -6.94 -12.03
N SER A 105 4.37 -7.96 -11.25
CA SER A 105 5.24 -8.48 -10.19
C SER A 105 6.52 -9.07 -10.77
N VAL A 106 6.41 -9.88 -11.84
CA VAL A 106 7.57 -10.44 -12.55
C VAL A 106 8.48 -9.33 -13.11
N LYS A 107 7.89 -8.27 -13.68
CA LYS A 107 8.66 -7.10 -14.14
C LYS A 107 9.40 -6.40 -13.00
N GLN A 108 8.78 -6.30 -11.83
CA GLN A 108 9.42 -5.71 -10.64
C GLN A 108 10.60 -6.56 -10.15
N HIS A 109 10.47 -7.90 -10.16
CA HIS A 109 11.58 -8.79 -9.86
C HIS A 109 12.74 -8.60 -10.83
N LEU A 110 12.46 -8.61 -12.15
CA LEU A 110 13.49 -8.40 -13.16
C LEU A 110 14.17 -7.02 -13.02
N ALA A 111 13.41 -5.97 -12.74
CA ALA A 111 13.96 -4.64 -12.50
C ALA A 111 14.89 -4.61 -11.28
N THR A 112 14.49 -5.30 -10.20
CA THR A 112 15.33 -5.44 -9.00
C THR A 112 16.66 -6.14 -9.32
N ILE A 113 16.61 -7.27 -10.04
CA ILE A 113 17.80 -8.06 -10.40
C ILE A 113 18.74 -7.22 -11.28
N ARG A 114 18.21 -6.54 -12.31
CA ARG A 114 19.01 -5.66 -13.17
C ARG A 114 19.74 -4.60 -12.37
N MET A 115 19.01 -3.86 -11.56
CA MET A 115 19.53 -2.74 -10.80
C MET A 115 20.59 -3.21 -9.78
N LEU A 116 20.37 -4.37 -9.15
CA LEU A 116 21.34 -4.96 -8.23
C LEU A 116 22.61 -5.39 -8.95
N PHE A 117 22.52 -6.08 -10.09
CA PHE A 117 23.70 -6.50 -10.84
C PHE A 117 24.46 -5.30 -11.45
N ASP A 118 23.79 -4.24 -11.88
CA ASP A 118 24.45 -2.99 -12.27
C ASP A 118 25.26 -2.40 -11.10
N TRP A 119 24.71 -2.43 -9.89
CA TRP A 119 25.41 -1.98 -8.68
C TRP A 119 26.59 -2.88 -8.32
N LEU A 120 26.47 -4.21 -8.49
CA LEU A 120 27.55 -5.16 -8.24
C LEU A 120 28.70 -4.98 -9.26
N ILE A 121 28.43 -4.61 -10.51
CA ILE A 121 29.44 -4.24 -11.50
C ILE A 121 30.21 -3.01 -11.06
N LEU A 122 29.53 -1.95 -10.65
CA LEU A 122 30.16 -0.73 -10.13
C LEU A 122 31.07 -1.02 -8.93
N GLY A 123 30.74 -2.06 -8.16
CA GLY A 123 31.53 -2.54 -7.04
C GLY A 123 32.62 -3.57 -7.42
N GLN A 124 32.81 -3.86 -8.71
CA GLN A 124 33.79 -4.86 -9.20
C GLN A 124 33.57 -6.25 -8.60
N VAL A 125 32.33 -6.61 -8.24
CA VAL A 125 31.95 -7.92 -7.72
C VAL A 125 31.68 -8.90 -8.87
N VAL A 126 31.09 -8.43 -9.96
CA VAL A 126 30.82 -9.18 -11.18
C VAL A 126 31.19 -8.34 -12.40
N GLU A 127 31.58 -9.00 -13.49
CA GLU A 127 32.01 -8.30 -14.72
C GLU A 127 30.86 -7.83 -15.59
N ILE A 128 29.75 -8.59 -15.63
CA ILE A 128 28.62 -8.33 -16.51
C ILE A 128 27.30 -8.50 -15.78
N ASN A 129 26.28 -7.78 -16.25
CA ASN A 129 24.91 -7.94 -15.75
C ASN A 129 24.17 -9.05 -16.51
N PRO A 130 23.91 -10.21 -15.88
CA PRO A 130 23.22 -11.32 -16.53
C PRO A 130 21.74 -11.03 -16.85
N ALA A 131 21.17 -10.01 -16.22
CA ALA A 131 19.79 -9.61 -16.42
C ALA A 131 19.60 -8.54 -17.52
N ALA A 132 20.68 -7.93 -18.02
CA ALA A 132 20.60 -6.79 -18.92
C ALA A 132 19.77 -7.09 -20.19
N ALA A 133 20.03 -8.21 -20.85
CA ALA A 133 19.36 -8.62 -22.10
C ALA A 133 18.05 -9.39 -21.88
N VAL A 134 17.74 -9.81 -20.64
CA VAL A 134 16.55 -10.63 -20.36
C VAL A 134 15.29 -9.79 -20.52
N ARG A 135 14.31 -10.29 -21.26
CA ARG A 135 13.02 -9.62 -21.46
C ARG A 135 11.98 -10.12 -20.46
N GLY A 136 11.29 -9.19 -19.81
CA GLY A 136 10.14 -9.51 -18.96
C GLY A 136 8.87 -9.77 -19.79
N PRO A 137 7.81 -10.28 -19.13
CA PRO A 137 6.54 -10.55 -19.79
C PRO A 137 5.92 -9.28 -20.39
N LYS A 138 5.27 -9.41 -21.54
CA LYS A 138 4.47 -8.32 -22.11
C LYS A 138 3.30 -8.01 -21.16
N HIS A 139 3.12 -6.75 -20.83
CA HIS A 139 2.00 -6.30 -20.02
C HIS A 139 1.49 -4.96 -20.53
N VAL A 140 0.27 -4.98 -21.04
CA VAL A 140 -0.44 -3.79 -21.53
C VAL A 140 -1.71 -3.64 -20.68
N VAL A 141 -1.85 -2.51 -20.00
CA VAL A 141 -3.07 -2.17 -19.24
C VAL A 141 -4.00 -1.41 -20.18
N LYS A 142 -5.04 -2.07 -20.67
CA LYS A 142 -6.07 -1.43 -21.52
C LYS A 142 -7.16 -0.75 -20.69
N LYS A 143 -7.41 -1.21 -19.45
CA LYS A 143 -8.44 -0.68 -18.54
C LYS A 143 -7.93 -0.74 -17.11
N GLY A 144 -8.17 0.31 -16.32
CA GLY A 144 -7.87 0.34 -14.89
C GLY A 144 -8.58 -0.82 -14.17
N LYS A 145 -7.87 -1.52 -13.30
CA LYS A 145 -8.40 -2.64 -12.51
C LYS A 145 -8.98 -2.23 -11.17
N THR A 146 -8.76 -0.98 -10.75
CA THR A 146 -9.26 -0.48 -9.46
C THR A 146 -10.77 -0.36 -9.53
N PRO A 147 -11.51 -1.03 -8.63
CA PRO A 147 -12.95 -0.90 -8.57
C PRO A 147 -13.37 0.53 -8.25
N ILE A 148 -14.39 1.02 -8.93
CA ILE A 148 -14.93 2.37 -8.76
C ILE A 148 -16.33 2.22 -8.18
N LEU A 149 -16.64 3.00 -7.15
CA LEU A 149 -17.98 3.10 -6.60
C LEU A 149 -18.77 4.16 -7.39
N ASN A 150 -20.04 3.87 -7.69
CA ASN A 150 -20.91 4.94 -8.14
C ASN A 150 -21.34 5.83 -6.96
N ALA A 151 -21.95 6.96 -7.23
CA ALA A 151 -22.35 7.94 -6.20
C ALA A 151 -23.30 7.35 -5.14
N ALA A 152 -24.21 6.45 -5.55
CA ALA A 152 -25.14 5.78 -4.64
C ALA A 152 -24.41 4.82 -3.70
N MET A 153 -23.49 4.00 -4.21
CA MET A 153 -22.67 3.10 -3.39
C MET A 153 -21.75 3.85 -2.43
N ALA A 154 -21.16 4.96 -2.88
CA ALA A 154 -20.30 5.77 -2.02
C ALA A 154 -21.10 6.40 -0.87
N ARG A 155 -22.32 6.86 -1.14
CA ARG A 155 -23.26 7.35 -0.12
C ARG A 155 -23.68 6.22 0.81
N GLN A 156 -24.13 5.10 0.26
CA GLN A 156 -24.54 3.91 1.03
C GLN A 156 -23.43 3.47 2.00
N LEU A 157 -22.16 3.48 1.56
CA LEU A 157 -21.02 3.16 2.43
C LEU A 157 -20.90 4.15 3.59
N LEU A 158 -20.90 5.46 3.33
CA LEU A 158 -20.74 6.48 4.36
C LEU A 158 -21.91 6.50 5.35
N ASP A 159 -23.14 6.38 4.86
CA ASP A 159 -24.34 6.37 5.69
C ASP A 159 -24.45 5.07 6.53
N GLY A 160 -24.02 3.94 5.95
CA GLY A 160 -24.02 2.64 6.65
C GLY A 160 -23.02 2.52 7.79
N ILE A 161 -21.97 3.37 7.83
CA ILE A 161 -21.02 3.38 8.95
C ILE A 161 -21.70 3.91 10.23
N GLY A 162 -22.58 4.93 10.11
CA GLY A 162 -23.23 5.55 11.26
C GLY A 162 -22.26 6.29 12.19
N ASP A 163 -22.76 6.64 13.39
CA ASP A 163 -22.04 7.44 14.40
C ASP A 163 -22.07 6.82 15.81
N GLY A 164 -22.46 5.57 15.91
CA GLY A 164 -22.74 4.87 17.17
C GLY A 164 -21.56 4.67 18.11
N ASP A 165 -20.32 4.88 17.68
CA ASP A 165 -19.11 4.84 18.50
C ASP A 165 -17.93 5.59 17.88
N LEU A 166 -16.89 5.84 18.68
CA LEU A 166 -15.71 6.59 18.27
C LEU A 166 -14.96 5.97 17.09
N VAL A 167 -14.91 4.64 17.00
CA VAL A 167 -14.27 3.93 15.90
C VAL A 167 -15.04 4.13 14.59
N ARG A 168 -16.38 4.14 14.65
CA ARG A 168 -17.23 4.43 13.49
C ARG A 168 -17.07 5.87 13.00
N LEU A 169 -17.04 6.83 13.91
CA LEU A 169 -16.78 8.23 13.55
C LEU A 169 -15.44 8.41 12.87
N ARG A 170 -14.35 7.79 13.41
CA ARG A 170 -13.04 7.79 12.77
C ARG A 170 -13.06 7.14 11.39
N ASP A 171 -13.70 5.98 11.23
CA ASP A 171 -13.75 5.24 9.98
C ASP A 171 -14.44 6.05 8.87
N ARG A 172 -15.57 6.68 9.22
CA ARG A 172 -16.32 7.56 8.32
C ARG A 172 -15.49 8.78 7.92
N ALA A 173 -14.76 9.39 8.86
CA ALA A 173 -13.87 10.51 8.59
C ALA A 173 -12.72 10.13 7.65
N VAL A 174 -12.03 9.00 7.88
CA VAL A 174 -10.95 8.50 6.98
C VAL A 174 -11.45 8.29 5.56
N ILE A 175 -12.58 7.59 5.42
CA ILE A 175 -13.15 7.27 4.10
C ILE A 175 -13.58 8.56 3.38
N SER A 176 -14.20 9.50 4.09
CA SER A 176 -14.63 10.78 3.51
C SER A 176 -13.43 11.63 3.05
N VAL A 177 -12.36 11.71 3.85
CA VAL A 177 -11.14 12.40 3.42
C VAL A 177 -10.60 11.78 2.13
N CYS A 178 -10.44 10.46 2.07
CA CYS A 178 -9.94 9.80 0.85
C CYS A 178 -10.86 10.00 -0.37
N LEU A 179 -12.18 10.03 -0.17
CA LEU A 179 -13.16 10.15 -1.26
C LEU A 179 -13.22 11.57 -1.83
N PHE A 180 -13.21 12.58 -0.97
CA PHE A 180 -13.44 13.98 -1.38
C PHE A 180 -12.14 14.74 -1.66
N SER A 181 -11.00 14.33 -1.08
CA SER A 181 -9.70 14.93 -1.40
C SER A 181 -8.92 14.16 -2.46
N PHE A 182 -9.41 13.03 -2.92
CA PHE A 182 -8.69 12.10 -3.80
C PHE A 182 -7.32 11.66 -3.24
N ALA A 183 -7.10 11.81 -1.94
CA ALA A 183 -5.86 11.47 -1.29
C ALA A 183 -5.52 9.98 -1.41
N ARG A 184 -4.23 9.68 -1.50
CA ARG A 184 -3.77 8.32 -1.24
C ARG A 184 -3.98 8.01 0.24
N ILE A 185 -4.33 6.77 0.55
CA ILE A 185 -4.57 6.36 1.95
C ILE A 185 -3.39 6.71 2.88
N GLU A 186 -2.16 6.58 2.40
CA GLU A 186 -0.97 6.92 3.19
C GLU A 186 -0.89 8.43 3.49
N ALA A 187 -1.30 9.29 2.56
CA ALA A 187 -1.34 10.74 2.79
C ALA A 187 -2.44 11.10 3.81
N ALA A 188 -3.63 10.52 3.68
CA ALA A 188 -4.70 10.73 4.65
C ALA A 188 -4.33 10.23 6.05
N LEU A 189 -3.82 9.00 6.17
CA LEU A 189 -3.38 8.45 7.45
C LEU A 189 -2.16 9.18 8.02
N GLY A 190 -1.36 9.82 7.16
CA GLY A 190 -0.20 10.62 7.54
C GLY A 190 -0.54 11.94 8.22
N MET A 191 -1.78 12.40 8.14
CA MET A 191 -2.21 13.65 8.75
C MET A 191 -2.08 13.64 10.28
N ASP A 192 -1.60 14.74 10.82
CA ASP A 192 -1.72 15.09 12.22
C ASP A 192 -2.99 15.93 12.43
N VAL A 193 -3.45 16.11 13.66
CA VAL A 193 -4.65 16.93 13.96
C VAL A 193 -4.48 18.35 13.42
N GLY A 194 -3.26 18.91 13.46
CA GLY A 194 -2.95 20.23 12.93
C GLY A 194 -2.92 20.34 11.41
N ASP A 195 -2.97 19.21 10.69
CA ASP A 195 -3.07 19.22 9.22
C ASP A 195 -4.54 19.41 8.72
N TYR A 196 -5.48 19.45 9.64
CA TYR A 196 -6.83 19.95 9.45
C TYR A 196 -6.98 21.29 10.17
N TYR A 197 -7.13 22.38 9.42
CA TYR A 197 -7.00 23.73 9.95
C TYR A 197 -7.89 24.72 9.21
N PRO A 198 -8.33 25.83 9.88
CA PRO A 198 -9.08 26.88 9.25
C PRO A 198 -8.17 27.77 8.40
N ASN A 199 -8.62 28.13 7.20
CA ASN A 199 -7.99 29.11 6.34
C ASN A 199 -9.06 30.00 5.70
N GLY A 200 -9.19 31.20 6.19
CA GLY A 200 -10.27 32.14 5.88
C GLY A 200 -11.64 31.61 6.35
N LYS A 201 -12.57 31.40 5.42
CA LYS A 201 -13.93 30.90 5.70
C LYS A 201 -14.05 29.37 5.62
N TRP A 202 -12.97 28.69 5.23
CA TRP A 202 -13.01 27.26 4.91
C TRP A 202 -12.01 26.51 5.77
N TRP A 203 -12.35 25.25 6.06
CA TRP A 203 -11.40 24.28 6.59
C TRP A 203 -10.59 23.68 5.46
N TRP A 204 -9.33 23.37 5.73
CA TRP A 204 -8.38 22.85 4.76
C TRP A 204 -7.72 21.59 5.28
N PHE A 205 -7.35 20.71 4.32
CA PHE A 205 -6.50 19.54 4.55
C PHE A 205 -5.11 19.83 4.00
N ARG A 206 -4.10 19.54 4.80
CA ARG A 206 -2.71 19.44 4.36
C ARG A 206 -2.34 17.97 4.25
N LEU A 207 -2.02 17.49 3.04
CA LEU A 207 -1.75 16.10 2.69
C LEU A 207 -0.32 15.97 2.24
N ARG A 208 0.46 15.10 2.90
CA ARG A 208 1.85 14.81 2.53
C ARG A 208 1.87 13.69 1.51
N GLU A 209 2.00 14.05 0.24
CA GLU A 209 1.99 13.10 -0.87
C GLU A 209 3.36 12.41 -1.07
N LYS A 210 3.35 11.33 -1.86
CA LYS A 210 4.58 10.59 -2.21
C LYS A 210 5.62 11.53 -2.85
N GLY A 211 6.87 11.47 -2.34
CA GLY A 211 7.96 12.32 -2.82
C GLY A 211 8.14 13.62 -2.02
N GLY A 212 7.46 13.77 -0.86
CA GLY A 212 7.62 14.92 0.04
C GLY A 212 6.93 16.19 -0.45
N LYS A 213 5.97 16.06 -1.36
CA LYS A 213 5.13 17.18 -1.80
C LYS A 213 3.97 17.33 -0.85
N ASP A 214 3.84 18.51 -0.25
CA ASP A 214 2.65 18.91 0.48
C ASP A 214 1.58 19.38 -0.52
N HIS A 215 0.38 18.87 -0.33
CA HIS A 215 -0.80 19.28 -1.08
C HIS A 215 -1.84 19.82 -0.12
N GLU A 216 -2.20 21.09 -0.28
CA GLU A 216 -3.21 21.75 0.54
C GLU A 216 -4.46 21.99 -0.30
N MET A 217 -5.61 21.68 0.28
CA MET A 217 -6.88 21.84 -0.42
C MET A 217 -8.02 22.13 0.56
N PRO A 218 -9.07 22.86 0.13
CA PRO A 218 -10.24 23.06 0.96
C PRO A 218 -10.96 21.73 1.22
N ALA A 219 -11.41 21.55 2.46
CA ALA A 219 -12.21 20.39 2.83
C ALA A 219 -13.59 20.47 2.18
N HIS A 220 -14.06 19.35 1.61
CA HIS A 220 -15.44 19.25 1.18
C HIS A 220 -16.34 19.27 2.42
N HIS A 221 -17.46 20.00 2.40
CA HIS A 221 -18.37 20.17 3.55
C HIS A 221 -18.77 18.87 4.24
N THR A 222 -18.98 17.78 3.49
CA THR A 222 -19.29 16.47 4.05
C THR A 222 -18.09 15.87 4.80
N ALA A 223 -16.87 16.01 4.26
CA ALA A 223 -15.66 15.53 4.93
C ALA A 223 -15.35 16.36 6.18
N GLU A 224 -15.53 17.69 6.11
CA GLU A 224 -15.45 18.61 7.24
C GLU A 224 -16.36 18.15 8.38
N SER A 225 -17.66 17.99 8.12
CA SER A 225 -18.64 17.53 9.11
C SER A 225 -18.25 16.21 9.79
N TYR A 226 -17.72 15.24 9.03
CA TYR A 226 -17.33 13.94 9.60
C TYR A 226 -16.02 13.99 10.38
N VAL A 227 -15.07 14.84 9.95
CA VAL A 227 -13.81 15.05 10.67
C VAL A 227 -14.06 15.81 11.96
N ASP A 228 -14.91 16.85 11.94
CA ASP A 228 -15.30 17.61 13.14
C ASP A 228 -15.97 16.72 14.18
N ALA A 229 -16.98 15.94 13.77
CA ALA A 229 -17.66 14.98 14.65
C ALA A 229 -16.68 14.00 15.29
N TYR A 230 -15.72 13.51 14.52
CA TYR A 230 -14.68 12.61 15.03
C TYR A 230 -13.74 13.31 16.02
N ILE A 231 -13.19 14.49 15.67
CA ILE A 231 -12.25 15.24 16.51
C ILE A 231 -12.92 15.60 17.85
N GLN A 232 -14.17 16.06 17.80
CA GLN A 232 -14.95 16.42 18.98
C GLN A 232 -15.18 15.22 19.88
N ALA A 233 -15.67 14.09 19.32
CA ALA A 233 -15.92 12.86 20.08
C ALA A 233 -14.65 12.23 20.66
N ALA A 234 -13.52 12.38 19.97
CA ALA A 234 -12.22 11.89 20.41
C ALA A 234 -11.54 12.80 21.43
N GLY A 235 -11.97 14.06 21.59
CA GLY A 235 -11.35 15.04 22.49
C GLY A 235 -9.92 15.40 22.10
N ILE A 236 -9.58 15.43 20.80
CA ILE A 236 -8.19 15.58 20.31
C ILE A 236 -7.90 16.92 19.66
N ALA A 237 -8.84 17.87 19.74
CA ALA A 237 -8.73 19.16 19.04
C ALA A 237 -7.44 19.95 19.32
N ASP A 238 -6.92 19.86 20.54
CA ASP A 238 -5.72 20.56 20.99
C ASP A 238 -4.42 19.79 20.76
N GLN A 239 -4.49 18.51 20.36
CA GLN A 239 -3.36 17.63 20.15
C GLN A 239 -2.78 17.79 18.73
N LYS A 240 -2.40 19.01 18.34
CA LYS A 240 -2.08 19.40 16.96
C LYS A 240 -0.95 18.60 16.30
N ARG A 241 -0.03 18.03 17.09
CA ARG A 241 1.13 17.24 16.58
C ARG A 241 0.89 15.74 16.61
N ASP A 242 -0.25 15.31 17.13
CA ASP A 242 -0.59 13.90 17.25
C ASP A 242 -1.36 13.40 16.03
N PRO A 243 -1.35 12.09 15.78
CA PRO A 243 -2.06 11.51 14.65
C PRO A 243 -3.55 11.88 14.64
N LEU A 244 -4.05 12.39 13.52
CA LEU A 244 -5.48 12.63 13.33
C LEU A 244 -6.24 11.29 13.35
N PHE A 245 -5.78 10.30 12.58
CA PHE A 245 -6.45 8.99 12.48
C PHE A 245 -5.72 7.93 13.30
N ARG A 246 -6.34 7.50 14.40
CA ARG A 246 -5.75 6.63 15.42
C ARG A 246 -6.19 5.17 15.27
N SER A 247 -5.34 4.26 15.70
CA SER A 247 -5.63 2.83 15.71
C SER A 247 -6.63 2.46 16.79
N ALA A 248 -7.55 1.52 16.50
CA ALA A 248 -8.43 0.97 17.51
C ALA A 248 -7.69 0.02 18.46
N VAL A 249 -8.12 -0.03 19.73
CA VAL A 249 -7.61 -0.92 20.76
C VAL A 249 -8.44 -2.20 20.77
N GLY A 250 -7.99 -3.22 20.07
CA GLY A 250 -8.69 -4.50 20.01
C GLY A 250 -10.16 -4.36 19.61
N LYS A 251 -11.07 -4.94 20.38
CA LYS A 251 -12.54 -4.86 20.18
C LYS A 251 -13.22 -3.84 21.10
N SER A 252 -12.46 -3.00 21.81
CA SER A 252 -12.97 -2.12 22.88
C SER A 252 -13.76 -0.91 22.39
N LYS A 253 -13.82 -0.65 21.09
CA LYS A 253 -14.36 0.58 20.49
C LYS A 253 -13.63 1.88 20.91
N MET A 254 -12.49 1.75 21.58
CA MET A 254 -11.60 2.84 21.97
C MET A 254 -10.48 3.01 20.96
N LEU A 255 -9.90 4.21 20.92
CA LEU A 255 -8.73 4.52 20.09
C LEU A 255 -7.48 4.69 20.97
N SER A 256 -6.34 4.23 20.46
CA SER A 256 -5.01 4.48 21.04
C SER A 256 -4.42 5.76 20.49
N ASP A 257 -3.31 6.23 21.05
CA ASP A 257 -2.57 7.38 20.50
C ASP A 257 -1.73 7.04 19.24
N ARG A 258 -1.74 5.77 18.83
CA ARG A 258 -0.95 5.31 17.67
C ARG A 258 -1.67 5.61 16.36
N ARG A 259 -0.91 6.09 15.39
CA ARG A 259 -1.38 6.29 14.01
C ARG A 259 -1.94 4.99 13.42
N MET A 260 -3.04 5.09 12.71
CA MET A 260 -3.64 3.96 12.00
C MET A 260 -2.72 3.48 10.87
N THR A 261 -2.50 2.17 10.79
CA THR A 261 -1.67 1.59 9.73
C THR A 261 -2.47 1.40 8.44
N ARG A 262 -1.79 1.39 7.29
CA ARG A 262 -2.42 1.11 5.99
C ARG A 262 -3.12 -0.26 5.96
N HIS A 263 -2.56 -1.26 6.62
CA HIS A 263 -3.17 -2.59 6.71
C HIS A 263 -4.48 -2.54 7.52
N ALA A 264 -4.47 -1.86 8.67
CA ALA A 264 -5.67 -1.67 9.47
C ALA A 264 -6.75 -0.89 8.69
N ALA A 265 -6.36 0.15 7.94
CA ALA A 265 -7.27 0.91 7.09
C ALA A 265 -7.90 0.04 5.98
N LEU A 266 -7.11 -0.82 5.31
CA LEU A 266 -7.64 -1.73 4.29
C LEU A 266 -8.67 -2.71 4.89
N LYS A 267 -8.34 -3.33 6.02
CA LYS A 267 -9.27 -4.22 6.73
C LYS A 267 -10.55 -3.50 7.16
N MET A 268 -10.42 -2.30 7.70
CA MET A 268 -11.54 -1.45 8.08
C MET A 268 -12.44 -1.13 6.87
N ILE A 269 -11.87 -0.68 5.76
CA ILE A 269 -12.60 -0.34 4.55
C ILE A 269 -13.39 -1.54 4.01
N GLN A 270 -12.76 -2.71 3.94
CA GLN A 270 -13.40 -3.95 3.50
C GLN A 270 -14.56 -4.34 4.42
N TRP A 271 -14.34 -4.25 5.73
CA TRP A 271 -15.39 -4.53 6.72
C TRP A 271 -16.57 -3.56 6.61
N ARG A 272 -16.32 -2.24 6.51
CA ARG A 272 -17.38 -1.24 6.39
C ARG A 272 -18.15 -1.37 5.09
N ALA A 273 -17.48 -1.72 3.99
CA ALA A 273 -18.15 -1.98 2.72
C ALA A 273 -19.10 -3.20 2.82
N LEU A 274 -18.66 -4.28 3.46
CA LEU A 274 -19.47 -5.46 3.70
C LEU A 274 -20.68 -5.13 4.61
N GLU A 275 -20.43 -4.44 5.73
CA GLU A 275 -21.48 -4.02 6.67
C GLU A 275 -22.55 -3.15 6.02
N ALA A 276 -22.12 -2.26 5.11
CA ALA A 276 -23.02 -1.38 4.35
C ALA A 276 -23.71 -2.08 3.16
N GLY A 277 -23.45 -3.36 2.91
CA GLY A 277 -24.03 -4.10 1.77
C GLY A 277 -23.48 -3.66 0.41
N VAL A 278 -22.27 -3.10 0.35
CA VAL A 278 -21.63 -2.73 -0.91
C VAL A 278 -20.97 -3.95 -1.52
N ASN A 279 -21.58 -4.51 -2.55
CA ASN A 279 -21.14 -5.77 -3.20
C ASN A 279 -19.92 -5.60 -4.11
N THR A 280 -19.43 -4.39 -4.33
CA THR A 280 -18.23 -4.13 -5.12
C THR A 280 -16.99 -4.33 -4.24
N PRO A 281 -15.98 -5.11 -4.66
CA PRO A 281 -14.72 -5.20 -3.94
C PRO A 281 -14.11 -3.81 -3.76
N VAL A 282 -13.89 -3.38 -2.51
CA VAL A 282 -13.36 -2.05 -2.21
C VAL A 282 -11.95 -2.17 -1.65
N CYS A 283 -11.07 -1.30 -2.11
CA CYS A 283 -9.72 -1.16 -1.56
C CYS A 283 -9.41 0.34 -1.33
N CYS A 284 -8.28 0.62 -0.70
CA CYS A 284 -7.88 2.01 -0.41
C CYS A 284 -7.82 2.91 -1.66
N HIS A 285 -7.46 2.35 -2.83
CA HIS A 285 -7.42 3.11 -4.08
C HIS A 285 -8.79 3.33 -4.72
N SER A 286 -9.82 2.58 -4.33
CA SER A 286 -11.18 2.72 -4.88
C SER A 286 -11.73 4.12 -4.65
N PHE A 287 -11.48 4.72 -3.50
CA PHE A 287 -11.98 6.08 -3.18
C PHE A 287 -11.35 7.14 -4.06
N ARG A 288 -10.02 7.09 -4.24
CA ARG A 288 -9.34 8.00 -5.16
C ARG A 288 -9.85 7.83 -6.59
N ALA A 289 -9.97 6.60 -7.08
CA ALA A 289 -10.50 6.31 -8.41
C ALA A 289 -11.94 6.81 -8.55
N THR A 290 -12.78 6.60 -7.54
CA THR A 290 -14.18 7.07 -7.49
C THR A 290 -14.25 8.58 -7.52
N GLY A 291 -13.50 9.26 -6.66
CA GLY A 291 -13.50 10.72 -6.57
C GLY A 291 -13.05 11.37 -7.88
N ILE A 292 -11.92 10.92 -8.45
CA ILE A 292 -11.40 11.40 -9.73
C ILE A 292 -12.41 11.17 -10.86
N THR A 293 -12.98 9.96 -10.96
CA THR A 293 -13.96 9.64 -12.00
C THR A 293 -15.20 10.51 -11.90
N ASN A 294 -15.74 10.70 -10.69
CA ASN A 294 -16.89 11.57 -10.47
C ASN A 294 -16.58 13.05 -10.77
N TYR A 295 -15.39 13.51 -10.45
CA TYR A 295 -14.94 14.87 -10.75
C TYR A 295 -14.85 15.11 -12.26
N LEU A 296 -14.19 14.21 -12.99
CA LEU A 296 -14.04 14.29 -14.44
C LEU A 296 -15.39 14.17 -15.17
N SER A 297 -16.29 13.28 -14.74
CA SER A 297 -17.63 13.11 -15.32
C SER A 297 -18.53 14.33 -15.17
N LYS A 298 -18.23 15.21 -14.21
CA LYS A 298 -18.92 16.48 -13.95
C LYS A 298 -18.23 17.67 -14.62
N GLY A 299 -17.30 17.43 -15.55
CA GLY A 299 -16.61 18.49 -16.31
C GLY A 299 -15.34 19.04 -15.62
N GLY A 300 -14.86 18.39 -14.58
CA GLY A 300 -13.55 18.71 -13.98
C GLY A 300 -12.41 18.46 -14.95
N THR A 301 -11.31 19.22 -14.81
CA THR A 301 -10.14 19.06 -15.68
C THR A 301 -9.14 18.04 -15.13
N LEU A 302 -8.39 17.40 -16.02
CA LEU A 302 -7.40 16.38 -15.65
C LEU A 302 -6.24 16.98 -14.82
N GLU A 303 -5.88 18.25 -15.09
CA GLU A 303 -4.81 18.95 -14.39
C GLU A 303 -5.11 19.19 -12.91
N LYS A 304 -6.41 19.22 -12.54
CA LYS A 304 -6.87 19.45 -11.17
C LYS A 304 -7.28 18.16 -10.45
N ALA A 305 -7.23 16.99 -11.11
CA ALA A 305 -7.55 15.67 -10.58
C ALA A 305 -6.28 14.91 -10.13
#